data_574e487f794c21fd39560a7e5887fcde
#
_entry.id   574e487f794c21fd39560a7e5887fcde
#
_cell.length_a   1.000
_cell.length_b   1.000
_cell.length_c   1.000
_cell.angle_alpha   90.00
_cell.angle_beta   90.00
_cell.angle_gamma   90.00
#
_symmetry.space_group_name_H-M   'P 1'
#
loop_
_entity.id
_entity.type
_entity.pdbx_description
1 polymer ?
#
loop_
_entity_poly.entity_id
_entity_poly.type
_entity_poly.pdbx_seq_one_letter_code
_entity_poly.pdbx_strand_id
1 'polypeptide(L)'
;VGTYKKGHKHGPGAHVIILSGQGYSILWPDGQPMQRVNWKPGSVVVPPDQWFHQHLNSGAKPARYLALRWGSWKFRFMRMQDGEGGTYTSVKQGGGQIEFEDEDPQIHKDFEAAMNAVGARCNMGAYHPGCTMR
;
A
#
# COMPACT_ATOMS: atom_id res chain seq x y z
N VAL A 1 12.72 -4.10 -3.02
CA VAL A 1 12.31 -4.76 -4.26
C VAL A 1 11.57 -6.04 -3.93
N GLY A 2 10.50 -6.34 -4.65
CA GLY A 2 9.74 -7.57 -4.49
C GLY A 2 8.87 -7.63 -3.23
N THR A 3 8.60 -6.50 -2.58
CA THR A 3 7.70 -6.43 -1.43
C THR A 3 6.72 -5.27 -1.56
N TYR A 4 5.64 -5.36 -0.81
CA TYR A 4 4.65 -4.30 -0.66
C TYR A 4 4.08 -4.29 0.76
N LYS A 5 3.42 -3.20 1.13
CA LYS A 5 2.79 -3.05 2.44
C LYS A 5 1.35 -3.57 2.43
N LYS A 6 0.84 -3.89 3.61
CA LYS A 6 -0.58 -4.20 3.83
C LYS A 6 -1.47 -3.05 3.36
N GLY A 7 -2.64 -3.40 2.84
CA GLY A 7 -3.69 -2.43 2.54
C GLY A 7 -4.11 -1.69 3.80
N HIS A 8 -4.22 -0.37 3.72
CA HIS A 8 -4.62 0.42 4.87
C HIS A 8 -5.34 1.69 4.45
N LYS A 9 -6.12 2.25 5.36
CA LYS A 9 -6.79 3.55 5.18
C LYS A 9 -6.48 4.47 6.35
N HIS A 10 -6.45 5.74 6.08
CA HIS A 10 -6.30 6.80 7.08
C HIS A 10 -6.82 8.13 6.54
N GLY A 11 -7.04 9.06 7.42
CA GLY A 11 -7.25 10.47 7.13
C GLY A 11 -6.22 11.34 7.88
N PRO A 12 -6.00 12.57 7.46
CA PRO A 12 -6.22 13.09 6.11
C PRO A 12 -5.25 12.45 5.11
N GLY A 13 -5.55 12.57 3.82
CA GLY A 13 -4.78 11.96 2.73
C GLY A 13 -3.30 12.36 2.70
N ALA A 14 -2.52 11.66 1.91
CA ALA A 14 -1.11 11.95 1.68
C ALA A 14 -0.85 12.24 0.20
N HIS A 15 0.09 13.14 -0.09
CA HIS A 15 0.65 13.31 -1.42
C HIS A 15 1.93 12.49 -1.51
N VAL A 16 1.90 11.42 -2.28
CA VAL A 16 3.02 10.51 -2.46
C VAL A 16 3.74 10.85 -3.76
N ILE A 17 4.89 11.49 -3.65
CA ILE A 17 5.71 11.91 -4.79
C ILE A 17 6.75 10.82 -5.05
N ILE A 18 6.74 10.22 -6.23
CA ILE A 18 7.67 9.15 -6.60
C ILE A 18 9.00 9.77 -7.04
N LEU A 19 10.07 9.46 -6.33
CA LEU A 19 11.44 9.95 -6.60
C LEU A 19 12.22 8.99 -7.49
N SER A 20 12.03 7.67 -7.29
CA SER A 20 12.70 6.65 -8.10
C SER A 20 11.91 5.35 -8.09
N GLY A 21 12.24 4.45 -9.03
CA GLY A 21 11.55 3.16 -9.19
C GLY A 21 10.27 3.28 -10.01
N GLN A 22 9.59 2.16 -10.14
CA GLN A 22 8.30 2.07 -10.82
C GLN A 22 7.42 1.03 -10.15
N GLY A 23 6.12 1.21 -10.27
CA GLY A 23 5.15 0.30 -9.69
C GLY A 23 3.74 0.80 -9.89
N TYR A 24 2.87 0.39 -9.00
CA TYR A 24 1.48 0.83 -9.01
C TYR A 24 0.93 0.96 -7.60
N SER A 25 -0.12 1.74 -7.49
CA SER A 25 -0.94 1.79 -6.28
C SER A 25 -2.32 1.22 -6.59
N ILE A 26 -2.92 0.62 -5.59
CA ILE A 26 -4.30 0.20 -5.62
C ILE A 26 -5.05 1.09 -4.62
N LEU A 27 -6.16 1.67 -5.06
CA LEU A 27 -6.96 2.61 -4.29
C LEU A 27 -8.42 2.18 -4.36
N TRP A 28 -9.12 2.12 -3.23
CA TRP A 28 -10.55 1.79 -3.24
C TRP A 28 -11.27 2.30 -1.99
N PRO A 29 -12.52 2.79 -2.14
CA PRO A 29 -13.40 3.01 -1.00
C PRO A 29 -13.85 1.67 -0.44
N ASP A 30 -14.24 1.64 0.81
CA ASP A 30 -14.74 0.43 1.47
C ASP A 30 -15.93 -0.17 0.69
N GLY A 31 -15.87 -1.47 0.45
CA GLY A 31 -16.92 -2.19 -0.29
C GLY A 31 -17.03 -1.86 -1.79
N GLN A 32 -16.07 -1.14 -2.38
CA GLN A 32 -16.07 -0.77 -3.80
C GLN A 32 -14.91 -1.41 -4.57
N PRO A 33 -15.00 -1.48 -5.92
CA PRO A 33 -13.93 -2.03 -6.74
C PRO A 33 -12.60 -1.26 -6.59
N MET A 34 -11.51 -2.01 -6.64
CA MET A 34 -10.15 -1.47 -6.62
C MET A 34 -9.80 -0.76 -7.92
N GLN A 35 -9.14 0.39 -7.81
CA GLN A 35 -8.59 1.15 -8.93
C GLN A 35 -7.07 1.04 -8.92
N ARG A 36 -6.48 0.59 -10.02
CA ARG A 36 -5.03 0.52 -10.19
C ARG A 36 -4.51 1.78 -10.88
N VAL A 37 -3.50 2.39 -10.28
CA VAL A 37 -2.79 3.57 -10.78
C VAL A 37 -1.31 3.25 -10.90
N ASN A 38 -0.79 3.15 -12.11
CA ASN A 38 0.64 2.96 -12.35
C ASN A 38 1.42 4.26 -12.10
N TRP A 39 2.63 4.13 -11.58
CA TRP A 39 3.48 5.29 -11.29
C TRP A 39 4.94 5.05 -11.69
N LYS A 40 5.65 6.13 -11.94
CA LYS A 40 7.06 6.24 -12.29
C LYS A 40 7.66 7.49 -11.64
N PRO A 41 8.97 7.75 -11.71
CA PRO A 41 9.56 8.98 -11.18
C PRO A 41 8.84 10.23 -11.70
N GLY A 42 8.54 11.16 -10.79
CA GLY A 42 7.75 12.36 -11.04
C GLY A 42 6.23 12.20 -10.94
N SER A 43 5.72 10.96 -10.80
CA SER A 43 4.30 10.75 -10.50
C SER A 43 3.94 11.21 -9.09
N VAL A 44 2.73 11.74 -8.94
CA VAL A 44 2.13 12.04 -7.64
C VAL A 44 0.88 11.19 -7.48
N VAL A 45 0.84 10.38 -6.42
CA VAL A 45 -0.33 9.57 -6.06
C VAL A 45 -0.95 10.16 -4.81
N VAL A 46 -2.25 10.44 -4.86
CA VAL A 46 -2.99 11.02 -3.75
C VAL A 46 -4.15 10.09 -3.39
N PRO A 47 -3.96 9.16 -2.43
CA PRO A 47 -5.07 8.39 -1.92
C PRO A 47 -6.13 9.30 -1.33
N PRO A 48 -7.41 9.20 -1.74
CA PRO A 48 -8.47 9.98 -1.14
C PRO A 48 -8.63 9.67 0.35
N ASP A 49 -9.20 10.62 1.10
CA ASP A 49 -9.44 10.47 2.52
C ASP A 49 -10.28 9.21 2.81
N GLN A 50 -9.86 8.43 3.81
CA GLN A 50 -10.50 7.17 4.23
C GLN A 50 -10.60 6.07 3.14
N TRP A 51 -9.97 6.21 1.98
CA TRP A 51 -9.85 5.11 1.04
C TRP A 51 -8.74 4.15 1.44
N PHE A 52 -9.00 2.86 1.29
CA PHE A 52 -7.93 1.87 1.34
C PHE A 52 -6.95 2.11 0.21
N HIS A 53 -5.68 1.92 0.51
CA HIS A 53 -4.63 2.03 -0.48
C HIS A 53 -3.44 1.13 -0.16
N GLN A 54 -2.78 0.72 -1.23
CA GLN A 54 -1.52 -0.02 -1.20
C GLN A 54 -0.58 0.52 -2.25
N HIS A 55 0.73 0.53 -1.93
CA HIS A 55 1.78 0.89 -2.89
C HIS A 55 2.66 -0.32 -3.11
N LEU A 56 2.76 -0.76 -4.37
CA LEU A 56 3.44 -1.97 -4.78
C LEU A 56 4.61 -1.63 -5.72
N ASN A 57 5.84 -1.91 -5.28
CA ASN A 57 7.02 -1.75 -6.13
C ASN A 57 7.12 -2.94 -7.08
N SER A 58 6.62 -2.82 -8.28
CA SER A 58 6.69 -3.85 -9.32
C SER A 58 7.89 -3.71 -10.24
N GLY A 59 8.84 -2.83 -9.91
CA GLY A 59 10.08 -2.68 -10.64
C GLY A 59 11.22 -3.54 -10.09
N ALA A 60 12.23 -3.82 -10.93
CA ALA A 60 13.44 -4.55 -10.53
C ALA A 60 14.41 -3.72 -9.67
N LYS A 61 14.13 -2.43 -9.45
CA LYS A 61 14.93 -1.52 -8.63
C LYS A 61 14.13 -1.04 -7.42
N PRO A 62 14.80 -0.64 -6.33
CA PRO A 62 14.11 -0.03 -5.18
C PRO A 62 13.30 1.20 -5.62
N ALA A 63 12.08 1.29 -5.14
CA ALA A 63 11.27 2.49 -5.25
C ALA A 63 11.50 3.40 -4.04
N ARG A 64 11.58 4.69 -4.30
CA ARG A 64 11.69 5.72 -3.27
C ARG A 64 10.64 6.78 -3.51
N TYR A 65 9.92 7.14 -2.48
CA TYR A 65 8.93 8.21 -2.54
C TYR A 65 8.97 9.10 -1.31
N LEU A 66 8.53 10.33 -1.48
CA LEU A 66 8.30 11.30 -0.43
C LEU A 66 6.79 11.38 -0.18
N ALA A 67 6.38 11.07 1.03
CA ALA A 67 4.99 11.23 1.45
C ALA A 67 4.84 12.55 2.23
N LEU A 68 4.12 13.50 1.65
CA LEU A 68 3.72 14.72 2.33
C LEU A 68 2.37 14.48 2.97
N ARG A 69 2.32 14.48 4.28
CA ARG A 69 1.10 14.28 5.07
C ARG A 69 0.71 15.56 5.79
N TRP A 70 -0.59 15.79 5.85
CA TRP A 70 -1.14 16.75 6.78
C TRP A 70 -1.06 16.18 8.19
N GLY A 71 -0.61 16.96 9.09
CA GLY A 71 -0.50 16.60 10.49
C GLY A 71 0.93 16.75 10.98
N SER A 72 1.06 17.52 12.01
CA SER A 72 2.29 17.62 12.77
C SER A 72 2.04 16.98 14.12
N TRP A 73 3.12 16.70 14.81
CA TRP A 73 3.09 16.33 16.21
C TRP A 73 2.23 17.29 17.06
N LYS A 74 2.13 18.54 16.65
CA LYS A 74 1.32 19.58 17.28
C LYS A 74 -0.20 19.33 17.17
N PHE A 75 -0.67 18.74 16.07
CA PHE A 75 -2.10 18.58 15.80
C PHE A 75 -2.63 17.17 16.11
N ARG A 76 -1.81 16.27 16.61
CA ARG A 76 -2.17 14.92 17.14
C ARG A 76 -3.03 14.03 16.24
N PHE A 77 -3.20 14.36 14.95
CA PHE A 77 -3.95 13.51 14.02
C PHE A 77 -3.41 12.08 13.96
N MET A 78 -2.10 11.92 14.14
CA MET A 78 -1.46 10.60 14.18
C MET A 78 -1.79 9.82 15.45
N ARG A 79 -2.07 10.47 16.57
CA ARG A 79 -2.39 9.79 17.83
C ARG A 79 -3.78 9.16 17.85
N MET A 80 -4.72 9.66 17.06
CA MET A 80 -6.02 8.99 16.87
C MET A 80 -5.89 7.71 16.03
N GLN A 81 -4.72 7.48 15.41
CA GLN A 81 -4.45 6.34 14.56
C GLN A 81 -3.74 5.18 15.30
N ASP A 82 -3.21 5.43 16.49
CA ASP A 82 -2.45 4.45 17.28
C ASP A 82 -3.27 3.86 18.45
N GLY A 83 -4.52 4.27 18.61
CA GLY A 83 -5.45 3.70 19.56
C GLY A 83 -6.32 2.60 18.94
N GLU A 84 -7.28 2.09 19.69
CA GLU A 84 -8.34 1.24 19.15
C GLU A 84 -8.97 1.94 17.92
N GLY A 85 -8.90 1.31 16.75
CA GLY A 85 -9.34 1.90 15.49
C GLY A 85 -8.25 2.63 14.67
N GLY A 86 -6.97 2.54 15.03
CA GLY A 86 -5.88 3.18 14.31
C GLY A 86 -5.53 2.56 12.96
N THR A 87 -4.73 3.27 12.16
CA THR A 87 -4.29 2.85 10.81
C THR A 87 -3.62 1.47 10.79
N TYR A 88 -2.88 1.12 11.84
CA TYR A 88 -2.14 -0.15 11.95
C TYR A 88 -2.89 -1.24 12.72
N THR A 89 -4.08 -0.93 13.20
CA THR A 89 -4.97 -1.91 13.80
C THR A 89 -5.76 -2.62 12.70
N SER A 90 -5.93 -3.93 12.81
CA SER A 90 -6.72 -4.71 11.84
C SER A 90 -8.15 -4.19 11.71
N VAL A 91 -8.69 -4.21 10.50
CA VAL A 91 -10.11 -3.92 10.24
C VAL A 91 -11.05 -4.84 11.06
N LYS A 92 -10.61 -6.05 11.37
CA LYS A 92 -11.35 -6.99 12.26
C LYS A 92 -11.44 -6.51 13.71
N GLN A 93 -10.59 -5.58 14.09
CA GLN A 93 -10.54 -4.96 15.42
C GLN A 93 -10.98 -3.48 15.37
N GLY A 94 -11.69 -3.09 14.30
CA GLY A 94 -12.17 -1.72 14.13
C GLY A 94 -11.13 -0.73 13.62
N GLY A 95 -9.97 -1.19 13.18
CA GLY A 95 -8.91 -0.34 12.64
C GLY A 95 -8.96 -0.13 11.14
N GLY A 96 -7.86 0.35 10.59
CA GLY A 96 -7.72 0.71 9.18
C GLY A 96 -6.82 -0.20 8.35
N GLN A 97 -6.30 -1.32 8.89
CA GLN A 97 -5.36 -2.19 8.20
C GLN A 97 -5.99 -3.53 7.79
N ILE A 98 -5.77 -3.94 6.54
CA ILE A 98 -6.13 -5.27 6.04
C ILE A 98 -4.90 -6.16 6.22
N GLU A 99 -5.04 -7.27 6.96
CA GLU A 99 -3.97 -8.23 7.14
C GLU A 99 -3.71 -9.01 5.85
N PHE A 100 -2.49 -9.54 5.63
CA PHE A 100 -2.15 -10.28 4.40
C PHE A 100 -3.01 -11.54 4.21
N GLU A 101 -3.43 -12.16 5.28
CA GLU A 101 -4.37 -13.30 5.25
C GLU A 101 -5.79 -12.92 4.85
N ASP A 102 -6.14 -11.65 4.91
CA ASP A 102 -7.46 -11.10 4.58
C ASP A 102 -7.44 -10.30 3.27
N GLU A 103 -6.27 -10.16 2.68
CA GLU A 103 -6.09 -9.47 1.41
C GLU A 103 -6.80 -10.22 0.27
N ASP A 104 -7.40 -9.49 -0.68
CA ASP A 104 -7.91 -10.12 -1.90
C ASP A 104 -6.75 -10.87 -2.60
N PRO A 105 -6.86 -12.20 -2.78
CA PRO A 105 -5.79 -12.99 -3.39
C PRO A 105 -5.36 -12.54 -4.80
N GLN A 106 -6.21 -11.76 -5.48
CA GLN A 106 -5.90 -11.22 -6.80
C GLN A 106 -4.79 -10.17 -6.72
N ILE A 107 -4.70 -9.41 -5.63
CA ILE A 107 -3.64 -8.41 -5.43
C ILE A 107 -2.26 -9.05 -5.47
N HIS A 108 -2.08 -10.15 -4.73
CA HIS A 108 -0.80 -10.85 -4.70
C HIS A 108 -0.47 -11.52 -6.03
N LYS A 109 -1.45 -12.15 -6.68
CA LYS A 109 -1.26 -12.74 -8.02
C LYS A 109 -0.82 -11.70 -9.05
N ASP A 110 -1.47 -10.55 -9.06
CA ASP A 110 -1.12 -9.45 -9.97
C ASP A 110 0.28 -8.90 -9.68
N PHE A 111 0.67 -8.87 -8.39
CA PHE A 111 2.00 -8.46 -8.01
C PHE A 111 3.07 -9.47 -8.46
N GLU A 112 2.87 -10.76 -8.25
CA GLU A 112 3.79 -11.81 -8.74
C GLU A 112 3.92 -11.75 -10.26
N ALA A 113 2.80 -11.59 -10.99
CA ALA A 113 2.83 -11.45 -12.45
C ALA A 113 3.62 -10.21 -12.89
N ALA A 114 3.44 -9.08 -12.21
CA ALA A 114 4.18 -7.85 -12.52
C ALA A 114 5.68 -7.97 -12.21
N MET A 115 6.07 -8.68 -11.14
CA MET A 115 7.48 -8.97 -10.83
C MET A 115 8.11 -9.88 -11.88
N ASN A 116 7.41 -10.93 -12.29
CA ASN A 116 7.86 -11.85 -13.34
C ASN A 116 8.06 -11.11 -14.68
N ALA A 117 7.17 -10.19 -15.03
CA ALA A 117 7.25 -9.43 -16.28
C ALA A 117 8.54 -8.57 -16.39
N VAL A 118 9.14 -8.20 -15.28
CA VAL A 118 10.41 -7.44 -15.25
C VAL A 118 11.62 -8.31 -14.87
N GLY A 119 11.45 -9.62 -14.81
CA GLY A 119 12.51 -10.56 -14.44
C GLY A 119 12.99 -10.43 -12.99
N ALA A 120 12.14 -9.93 -12.11
CA ALA A 120 12.46 -9.75 -10.70
C ALA A 120 11.68 -10.75 -9.83
N ARG A 121 12.23 -11.05 -8.66
CA ARG A 121 11.65 -12.03 -7.73
C ARG A 121 10.70 -11.34 -6.74
N CYS A 122 9.55 -11.96 -6.48
CA CYS A 122 8.71 -11.63 -5.34
C CYS A 122 9.41 -12.08 -4.04
N ASN A 123 9.49 -11.19 -3.06
CA ASN A 123 10.10 -11.44 -1.75
C ASN A 123 9.07 -11.42 -0.60
N MET A 124 7.80 -11.67 -0.92
CA MET A 124 6.71 -11.71 0.06
C MET A 124 6.60 -13.04 0.80
N GLY A 125 7.38 -14.06 0.45
CA GLY A 125 7.24 -15.42 1.00
C GLY A 125 7.33 -15.55 2.52
N ALA A 126 7.98 -14.61 3.20
CA ALA A 126 8.04 -14.56 4.66
C ALA A 126 6.84 -13.84 5.31
N TYR A 127 6.02 -13.16 4.52
CA TYR A 127 4.99 -12.25 5.03
C TYR A 127 3.58 -12.60 4.54
N HIS A 128 3.47 -13.06 3.30
CA HIS A 128 2.19 -13.28 2.65
C HIS A 128 1.89 -14.79 2.51
N PRO A 129 0.78 -15.31 3.07
CA PRO A 129 0.47 -16.75 3.09
C PRO A 129 0.26 -17.32 1.68
N GLY A 130 -0.23 -16.52 0.74
CA GLY A 130 -0.46 -16.91 -0.65
C GLY A 130 0.76 -16.81 -1.57
N CYS A 131 1.94 -16.43 -1.07
CA CYS A 131 3.12 -16.28 -1.91
C CYS A 131 3.65 -17.65 -2.37
N THR A 132 3.71 -17.85 -3.69
CA THR A 132 4.18 -19.10 -4.31
C THR A 132 5.69 -19.13 -4.53
N MET A 133 6.33 -17.96 -4.56
CA MET A 133 7.78 -17.79 -4.72
C MET A 133 8.48 -17.81 -3.35
N ARG A 134 8.74 -19.02 -2.86
CA ARG A 134 9.52 -19.23 -1.62
C ARG A 134 10.98 -19.48 -1.90
#